data_8a66094313cd50b4a8432007ccecf86f
#
_entry.id   8a66094313cd50b4a8432007ccecf86f
#
_cell.length_a   1.000
_cell.length_b   1.000
_cell.length_c   1.000
_cell.angle_alpha   90.00
_cell.angle_beta   90.00
_cell.angle_gamma   90.00
#
_symmetry.space_group_name_H-M   'P 1'
#
loop_
_entity.id
_entity.type
_entity.pdbx_description
1 polymer ?
#
loop_
_entity_poly.entity_id
_entity_poly.type
_entity_poly.pdbx_seq_one_letter_code
_entity_poly.pdbx_strand_id
1 'polypeptide(L)'
;MNKISNKPVLAGWAGMIGSALFVTVFTVEGWLRPGYDWLSTFISELSIGPRGWIQIVNFIILGTLFLIFTWGVRAEFQEGKASKWGPILLAIIGFSFLVSGPLVTDVASTPRDLMSLHGIFHGIFGALVFSLSPVSCFVFWRRFREDPNWKHLQAWTLTAGIITTVAVVLLSASTKQAIQPNAFSPWNGLIQRMVIVPYLVWIFTFAFALRNKKS
;
A
#
# COMPACT_ATOMS: atom_id res chain seq x y z
N MET A 1 4.54 -30.66 24.21
CA MET A 1 3.41 -29.92 23.59
C MET A 1 3.95 -28.69 22.93
N ASN A 2 4.17 -28.72 21.60
CA ASN A 2 4.55 -27.50 20.85
C ASN A 2 3.36 -26.53 20.88
N LYS A 3 3.50 -25.38 21.53
CA LYS A 3 2.54 -24.30 21.42
C LYS A 3 2.53 -23.86 19.94
N ILE A 4 1.49 -24.22 19.21
CA ILE A 4 1.23 -23.68 17.87
C ILE A 4 1.28 -22.16 18.00
N SER A 5 2.25 -21.52 17.34
CA SER A 5 2.38 -20.08 17.39
C SER A 5 1.18 -19.46 16.66
N ASN A 6 0.31 -18.77 17.38
CA ASN A 6 -0.83 -18.04 16.79
C ASN A 6 -0.40 -16.81 15.96
N LYS A 7 0.92 -16.56 15.87
CA LYS A 7 1.49 -15.39 15.17
C LYS A 7 1.11 -15.31 13.67
N PRO A 8 1.24 -16.40 12.87
CA PRO A 8 0.86 -16.35 11.46
C PRO A 8 -0.65 -16.11 11.27
N VAL A 9 -1.47 -16.67 12.15
CA VAL A 9 -2.93 -16.50 12.09
C VAL A 9 -3.33 -15.05 12.36
N LEU A 10 -2.81 -14.44 13.43
CA LEU A 10 -3.08 -13.04 13.77
C LEU A 10 -2.57 -12.09 12.67
N ALA A 11 -1.35 -12.31 12.21
CA ALA A 11 -0.74 -11.51 11.16
C ALA A 11 -1.50 -11.64 9.82
N GLY A 12 -1.95 -12.84 9.48
CA GLY A 12 -2.78 -13.06 8.30
C GLY A 12 -4.11 -12.30 8.38
N TRP A 13 -4.80 -12.33 9.52
CA TRP A 13 -6.00 -11.52 9.73
C TRP A 13 -5.71 -10.03 9.60
N ALA A 14 -4.62 -9.54 10.20
CA ALA A 14 -4.25 -8.14 10.13
C ALA A 14 -4.02 -7.68 8.67
N GLY A 15 -3.26 -8.42 7.88
CA GLY A 15 -3.03 -8.10 6.47
C GLY A 15 -4.32 -8.09 5.64
N MET A 16 -5.20 -9.08 5.85
CA MET A 16 -6.48 -9.16 5.15
C MET A 16 -7.42 -8.01 5.52
N ILE A 17 -7.63 -7.77 6.81
CA ILE A 17 -8.54 -6.72 7.30
C ILE A 17 -8.02 -5.35 6.90
N GLY A 18 -6.72 -5.07 7.10
CA GLY A 18 -6.12 -3.79 6.74
C GLY A 18 -6.30 -3.46 5.26
N SER A 19 -5.99 -4.42 4.39
CA SER A 19 -6.12 -4.24 2.94
C SER A 19 -7.57 -4.03 2.50
N ALA A 20 -8.49 -4.88 2.96
CA ALA A 20 -9.89 -4.80 2.59
C ALA A 20 -10.55 -3.51 3.13
N LEU A 21 -10.32 -3.20 4.40
CA LEU A 21 -10.89 -2.01 5.05
C LEU A 21 -10.42 -0.73 4.36
N PHE A 22 -9.12 -0.61 4.08
CA PHE A 22 -8.58 0.59 3.45
C PHE A 22 -9.22 0.87 2.09
N VAL A 23 -9.32 -0.17 1.24
CA VAL A 23 -9.93 -0.04 -0.08
C VAL A 23 -11.42 0.29 0.03
N THR A 24 -12.14 -0.37 0.94
CA THR A 24 -13.57 -0.11 1.15
C THR A 24 -13.81 1.32 1.63
N VAL A 25 -13.07 1.78 2.65
CA VAL A 25 -13.27 3.10 3.24
C VAL A 25 -12.99 4.22 2.22
N PHE A 26 -11.86 4.21 1.53
CA PHE A 26 -11.58 5.28 0.58
C PHE A 26 -12.54 5.26 -0.64
N THR A 27 -13.02 4.07 -1.03
CA THR A 27 -13.99 3.96 -2.13
C THR A 27 -15.34 4.53 -1.72
N VAL A 28 -15.86 4.13 -0.56
CA VAL A 28 -17.15 4.62 -0.04
C VAL A 28 -17.08 6.11 0.26
N GLU A 29 -16.00 6.56 0.93
CA GLU A 29 -15.81 7.98 1.25
C GLU A 29 -15.69 8.83 -0.01
N GLY A 30 -14.95 8.38 -1.02
CA GLY A 30 -14.84 9.06 -2.31
C GLY A 30 -16.19 9.15 -3.04
N TRP A 31 -17.01 8.13 -2.93
CA TRP A 31 -18.35 8.12 -3.53
C TRP A 31 -19.34 9.04 -2.81
N LEU A 32 -19.24 9.11 -1.48
CA LEU A 32 -20.14 9.94 -0.65
C LEU A 32 -19.70 11.41 -0.55
N ARG A 33 -18.50 11.77 -1.00
CA ARG A 33 -17.95 13.12 -0.86
C ARG A 33 -18.37 14.00 -2.04
N PRO A 34 -19.17 15.07 -1.80
CA PRO A 34 -19.53 16.00 -2.86
C PRO A 34 -18.28 16.64 -3.50
N GLY A 35 -18.25 16.70 -4.82
CA GLY A 35 -17.17 17.32 -5.60
C GLY A 35 -15.88 16.50 -5.70
N TYR A 36 -15.84 15.28 -5.11
CA TYR A 36 -14.69 14.40 -5.27
C TYR A 36 -14.81 13.60 -6.57
N ASP A 37 -13.90 13.83 -7.50
CA ASP A 37 -13.78 13.05 -8.72
C ASP A 37 -12.72 11.96 -8.55
N TRP A 38 -13.14 10.71 -8.46
CA TRP A 38 -12.25 9.56 -8.24
C TRP A 38 -11.28 9.29 -9.40
N LEU A 39 -11.55 9.83 -10.60
CA LEU A 39 -10.65 9.70 -11.75
C LEU A 39 -9.43 10.62 -11.61
N SER A 40 -9.65 11.87 -11.25
CA SER A 40 -8.61 12.90 -11.22
C SER A 40 -8.02 13.15 -9.83
N THR A 41 -8.81 12.92 -8.76
CA THR A 41 -8.42 13.28 -7.39
C THR A 41 -7.76 12.12 -6.66
N PHE A 42 -6.63 12.36 -6.01
CA PHE A 42 -5.90 11.35 -5.26
C PHE A 42 -6.69 10.83 -4.06
N ILE A 43 -6.46 9.55 -3.69
CA ILE A 43 -7.01 8.92 -2.48
C ILE A 43 -6.61 9.71 -1.23
N SER A 44 -5.37 10.23 -1.19
CA SER A 44 -4.87 10.98 -0.04
C SER A 44 -5.60 12.31 0.16
N GLU A 45 -6.11 12.95 -0.88
CA GLU A 45 -6.89 14.18 -0.75
C GLU A 45 -8.23 13.99 -0.02
N LEU A 46 -8.68 12.75 0.18
CA LEU A 46 -9.76 12.44 1.09
C LEU A 46 -9.44 12.77 2.55
N SER A 47 -8.16 12.99 2.92
CA SER A 47 -7.77 13.47 4.25
C SER A 47 -7.97 14.97 4.46
N ILE A 48 -8.35 15.73 3.42
CA ILE A 48 -8.55 17.17 3.48
C ILE A 48 -10.02 17.51 3.84
N GLY A 49 -10.22 18.60 4.56
CA GLY A 49 -11.56 19.13 4.88
C GLY A 49 -12.26 18.44 6.06
N PRO A 50 -13.54 18.79 6.34
CA PRO A 50 -14.24 18.40 7.57
C PRO A 50 -14.38 16.89 7.78
N ARG A 51 -14.43 16.09 6.71
CA ARG A 51 -14.52 14.62 6.75
C ARG A 51 -13.14 13.96 6.62
N GLY A 52 -12.06 14.74 6.54
CA GLY A 52 -10.68 14.24 6.32
C GLY A 52 -10.22 13.24 7.39
N TRP A 53 -10.74 13.35 8.61
CA TRP A 53 -10.44 12.45 9.72
C TRP A 53 -10.72 10.97 9.38
N ILE A 54 -11.70 10.68 8.50
CA ILE A 54 -12.04 9.32 8.09
C ILE A 54 -10.84 8.70 7.37
N GLN A 55 -10.26 9.42 6.40
CA GLN A 55 -9.12 8.93 5.66
C GLN A 55 -7.83 8.93 6.50
N ILE A 56 -7.68 9.88 7.42
CA ILE A 56 -6.57 9.91 8.40
C ILE A 56 -6.58 8.63 9.23
N VAL A 57 -7.73 8.30 9.84
CA VAL A 57 -7.89 7.06 10.63
C VAL A 57 -7.70 5.82 9.76
N ASN A 58 -8.18 5.84 8.53
CA ASN A 58 -8.01 4.75 7.57
C ASN A 58 -6.53 4.46 7.29
N PHE A 59 -5.69 5.49 7.10
CA PHE A 59 -4.24 5.35 6.96
C PHE A 59 -3.58 4.77 8.22
N ILE A 60 -3.97 5.26 9.41
CA ILE A 60 -3.42 4.80 10.69
C ILE A 60 -3.75 3.32 10.91
N ILE A 61 -5.00 2.92 10.65
CA ILE A 61 -5.43 1.52 10.78
C ILE A 61 -4.68 0.64 9.80
N LEU A 62 -4.62 1.03 8.51
CA LEU A 62 -3.87 0.25 7.51
C LEU A 62 -2.41 0.08 7.93
N GLY A 63 -1.72 1.18 8.27
CA GLY A 63 -0.31 1.14 8.64
C GLY A 63 -0.05 0.23 9.86
N THR A 64 -0.89 0.34 10.89
CA THR A 64 -0.79 -0.49 12.09
C THR A 64 -1.00 -1.98 11.75
N LEU A 65 -2.06 -2.32 11.05
CA LEU A 65 -2.35 -3.71 10.66
C LEU A 65 -1.31 -4.26 9.70
N PHE A 66 -0.77 -3.42 8.82
CA PHE A 66 0.32 -3.80 7.92
C PHE A 66 1.62 -4.13 8.68
N LEU A 67 1.95 -3.38 9.73
CA LEU A 67 3.10 -3.69 10.60
C LEU A 67 2.91 -4.99 11.37
N ILE A 68 1.68 -5.28 11.85
CA ILE A 68 1.35 -6.57 12.48
C ILE A 68 1.49 -7.71 11.46
N PHE A 69 1.02 -7.53 10.23
CA PHE A 69 1.24 -8.50 9.15
C PHE A 69 2.73 -8.72 8.88
N THR A 70 3.50 -7.64 8.78
CA THR A 70 4.95 -7.70 8.55
C THR A 70 5.69 -8.48 9.64
N TRP A 71 5.27 -8.31 10.90
CA TRP A 71 5.83 -9.10 12.01
C TRP A 71 5.59 -10.61 11.84
N GLY A 72 4.41 -11.02 11.39
CA GLY A 72 4.14 -12.43 11.07
C GLY A 72 4.94 -12.94 9.87
N VAL A 73 5.09 -12.10 8.83
CA VAL A 73 5.95 -12.41 7.68
C VAL A 73 7.40 -12.62 8.12
N ARG A 74 7.93 -11.77 9.02
CA ARG A 74 9.29 -11.94 9.57
C ARG A 74 9.43 -13.24 10.38
N ALA A 75 8.40 -13.63 11.10
CA ALA A 75 8.39 -14.90 11.85
C ALA A 75 8.35 -16.12 10.93
N GLU A 76 7.67 -16.02 9.78
CA GLU A 76 7.57 -17.09 8.80
C GLU A 76 8.86 -17.25 7.97
N PHE A 77 9.43 -16.15 7.49
CA PHE A 77 10.60 -16.19 6.61
C PHE A 77 11.87 -15.82 7.38
N GLN A 78 12.38 -16.76 8.17
CA GLN A 78 13.58 -16.54 8.99
C GLN A 78 14.88 -16.68 8.20
N GLU A 79 14.88 -17.57 7.19
CA GLU A 79 16.06 -17.89 6.38
C GLU A 79 15.77 -17.86 4.88
N GLY A 80 16.83 -17.80 4.08
CA GLY A 80 16.76 -17.82 2.63
C GLY A 80 16.38 -16.48 1.99
N LYS A 81 15.95 -16.53 0.73
CA LYS A 81 15.55 -15.34 -0.02
C LYS A 81 14.36 -14.66 0.64
N ALA A 82 14.31 -13.35 0.56
CA ALA A 82 13.32 -12.48 1.19
C ALA A 82 13.29 -12.47 2.73
N SER A 83 14.08 -13.29 3.44
CA SER A 83 14.05 -13.35 4.91
C SER A 83 14.43 -12.04 5.58
N LYS A 84 15.34 -11.26 5.00
CA LYS A 84 15.80 -9.96 5.50
C LYS A 84 15.07 -8.81 4.82
N TRP A 85 15.21 -8.71 3.51
CA TRP A 85 14.71 -7.56 2.75
C TRP A 85 13.20 -7.54 2.60
N GLY A 86 12.54 -8.71 2.51
CA GLY A 86 11.08 -8.78 2.42
C GLY A 86 10.39 -8.06 3.59
N PRO A 87 10.60 -8.50 4.85
CA PRO A 87 10.00 -7.82 6.01
C PRO A 87 10.43 -6.37 6.18
N ILE A 88 11.68 -6.00 5.84
CA ILE A 88 12.15 -4.60 5.92
C ILE A 88 11.36 -3.72 4.95
N LEU A 89 11.20 -4.14 3.70
CA LEU A 89 10.41 -3.39 2.72
C LEU A 89 8.96 -3.24 3.17
N LEU A 90 8.34 -4.32 3.63
CA LEU A 90 6.98 -4.28 4.18
C LEU A 90 6.89 -3.36 5.41
N ALA A 91 7.89 -3.38 6.30
CA ALA A 91 7.89 -2.51 7.48
C ALA A 91 7.96 -1.02 7.09
N ILE A 92 8.81 -0.67 6.12
CA ILE A 92 8.91 0.71 5.62
C ILE A 92 7.58 1.14 4.99
N ILE A 93 6.95 0.29 4.18
CA ILE A 93 5.65 0.57 3.57
C ILE A 93 4.57 0.74 4.64
N GLY A 94 4.48 -0.18 5.61
CA GLY A 94 3.52 -0.09 6.70
C GLY A 94 3.70 1.15 7.57
N PHE A 95 4.93 1.49 7.91
CA PHE A 95 5.26 2.72 8.63
C PHE A 95 4.90 3.97 7.81
N SER A 96 5.17 3.96 6.50
CA SER A 96 4.81 5.06 5.61
C SER A 96 3.31 5.29 5.55
N PHE A 97 2.49 4.23 5.50
CA PHE A 97 1.03 4.37 5.62
C PHE A 97 0.63 4.94 6.97
N LEU A 98 1.22 4.45 8.08
CA LEU A 98 0.90 4.90 9.43
C LEU A 98 1.11 6.41 9.59
N VAL A 99 2.26 6.92 9.17
CA VAL A 99 2.60 8.34 9.31
C VAL A 99 1.90 9.23 8.29
N SER A 100 1.48 8.68 7.14
CA SER A 100 0.67 9.41 6.15
C SER A 100 -0.70 9.82 6.69
N GLY A 101 -1.20 9.20 7.77
CA GLY A 101 -2.43 9.62 8.44
C GLY A 101 -2.32 11.03 9.01
N PRO A 102 -1.51 11.25 10.05
CA PRO A 102 -1.35 12.57 10.68
C PRO A 102 -0.68 13.61 9.77
N LEU A 103 0.11 13.20 8.80
CA LEU A 103 0.70 14.07 7.79
C LEU A 103 -0.28 14.29 6.64
N VAL A 104 -1.25 15.19 6.84
CA VAL A 104 -2.27 15.49 5.83
C VAL A 104 -1.62 16.05 4.56
N THR A 105 -2.01 15.55 3.40
CA THR A 105 -1.51 16.02 2.11
C THR A 105 -2.04 17.41 1.77
N ASP A 106 -1.31 18.15 0.94
CA ASP A 106 -1.85 19.30 0.24
C ASP A 106 -2.66 18.87 -1.00
N VAL A 107 -3.49 19.74 -1.53
CA VAL A 107 -4.18 19.52 -2.81
C VAL A 107 -3.13 19.35 -3.92
N ALA A 108 -3.34 18.41 -4.83
CA ALA A 108 -2.37 18.08 -5.90
C ALA A 108 -1.96 19.27 -6.78
N SER A 109 -2.81 20.28 -6.91
CA SER A 109 -2.54 21.51 -7.66
C SER A 109 -1.74 22.55 -6.88
N THR A 110 -1.39 22.31 -5.60
CA THR A 110 -0.64 23.27 -4.78
C THR A 110 0.76 23.51 -5.37
N PRO A 111 1.14 24.76 -5.67
CA PRO A 111 2.47 25.12 -6.13
C PRO A 111 3.54 24.70 -5.10
N ARG A 112 4.73 24.31 -5.57
CA ARG A 112 5.80 23.78 -4.70
C ARG A 112 6.25 24.73 -3.59
N ASP A 113 6.25 26.03 -3.88
CA ASP A 113 6.61 27.10 -2.95
C ASP A 113 5.54 27.37 -1.89
N LEU A 114 4.33 26.87 -2.10
CA LEU A 114 3.18 26.97 -1.16
C LEU A 114 2.87 25.66 -0.45
N MET A 115 3.62 24.59 -0.70
CA MET A 115 3.39 23.30 -0.03
C MET A 115 3.67 23.38 1.47
N SER A 116 2.76 22.82 2.25
CA SER A 116 2.93 22.69 3.69
C SER A 116 4.02 21.65 4.03
N LEU A 117 4.63 21.76 5.21
CA LEU A 117 5.56 20.72 5.70
C LEU A 117 4.88 19.35 5.78
N HIS A 118 3.61 19.31 6.21
CA HIS A 118 2.84 18.06 6.26
C HIS A 118 2.68 17.45 4.87
N GLY A 119 2.32 18.25 3.87
CA GLY A 119 2.18 17.80 2.49
C GLY A 119 3.49 17.30 1.89
N ILE A 120 4.61 17.99 2.17
CA ILE A 120 5.95 17.56 1.73
C ILE A 120 6.29 16.19 2.32
N PHE A 121 6.15 16.01 3.63
CA PHE A 121 6.43 14.71 4.27
C PHE A 121 5.45 13.63 3.81
N HIS A 122 4.16 13.95 3.67
CA HIS A 122 3.19 13.02 3.08
C HIS A 122 3.64 12.54 1.69
N GLY A 123 4.11 13.46 0.85
CA GLY A 123 4.65 13.15 -0.47
C GLY A 123 5.87 12.21 -0.41
N ILE A 124 6.79 12.43 0.55
CA ILE A 124 7.97 11.56 0.75
C ILE A 124 7.53 10.15 1.14
N PHE A 125 6.64 10.00 2.13
CA PHE A 125 6.15 8.69 2.55
C PHE A 125 5.30 8.02 1.47
N GLY A 126 4.49 8.78 0.73
CA GLY A 126 3.79 8.28 -0.45
C GLY A 126 4.74 7.75 -1.52
N ALA A 127 5.81 8.47 -1.81
CA ALA A 127 6.84 8.03 -2.76
C ALA A 127 7.53 6.72 -2.30
N LEU A 128 7.78 6.55 -0.99
CA LEU A 128 8.29 5.30 -0.44
C LEU A 128 7.30 4.15 -0.64
N VAL A 129 6.01 4.35 -0.33
CA VAL A 129 4.97 3.33 -0.59
C VAL A 129 4.96 2.93 -2.05
N PHE A 130 4.87 3.87 -2.98
CA PHE A 130 4.75 3.58 -4.40
C PHE A 130 6.01 2.91 -4.97
N SER A 131 7.20 3.41 -4.60
CA SER A 131 8.46 2.86 -5.12
C SER A 131 8.77 1.46 -4.56
N LEU A 132 8.46 1.22 -3.28
CA LEU A 132 8.82 -0.03 -2.62
C LEU A 132 7.77 -1.14 -2.81
N SER A 133 6.52 -0.80 -3.17
CA SER A 133 5.48 -1.80 -3.42
C SER A 133 5.87 -2.80 -4.52
N PRO A 134 6.24 -2.40 -5.76
CA PRO A 134 6.68 -3.36 -6.78
C PRO A 134 7.97 -4.08 -6.38
N VAL A 135 8.92 -3.40 -5.73
CA VAL A 135 10.16 -4.03 -5.27
C VAL A 135 9.86 -5.16 -4.30
N SER A 136 8.93 -4.96 -3.35
CA SER A 136 8.53 -5.99 -2.40
C SER A 136 7.91 -7.20 -3.10
N CYS A 137 7.06 -6.99 -4.12
CA CYS A 137 6.51 -8.07 -4.93
C CYS A 137 7.62 -8.90 -5.59
N PHE A 138 8.63 -8.28 -6.23
CA PHE A 138 9.72 -9.00 -6.89
C PHE A 138 10.63 -9.73 -5.89
N VAL A 139 10.85 -9.17 -4.69
CA VAL A 139 11.60 -9.83 -3.62
C VAL A 139 10.88 -11.10 -3.17
N PHE A 140 9.55 -11.04 -2.94
CA PHE A 140 8.76 -12.22 -2.56
C PHE A 140 8.55 -13.18 -3.73
N TRP A 141 8.41 -12.71 -4.96
CA TRP A 141 8.35 -13.57 -6.14
C TRP A 141 9.56 -14.51 -6.24
N ARG A 142 10.78 -13.98 -6.00
CA ARG A 142 11.99 -14.82 -5.96
C ARG A 142 11.93 -15.90 -4.88
N ARG A 143 11.33 -15.59 -3.73
CA ARG A 143 11.11 -16.57 -2.65
C ARG A 143 10.08 -17.61 -3.05
N PHE A 144 8.92 -17.16 -3.50
CA PHE A 144 7.79 -18.03 -3.82
C PHE A 144 8.08 -18.97 -4.99
N ARG A 145 8.94 -18.57 -5.91
CA ARG A 145 9.37 -19.42 -7.02
C ARG A 145 10.14 -20.66 -6.54
N GLU A 146 10.89 -20.56 -5.46
CA GLU A 146 11.82 -21.60 -4.99
C GLU A 146 11.26 -22.40 -3.81
N ASP A 147 10.27 -21.87 -3.09
CA ASP A 147 9.68 -22.50 -1.91
C ASP A 147 8.40 -23.24 -2.28
N PRO A 148 8.38 -24.60 -2.22
CA PRO A 148 7.19 -25.39 -2.58
C PRO A 148 5.91 -24.99 -1.83
N ASN A 149 6.03 -24.54 -0.58
CA ASN A 149 4.90 -24.13 0.24
C ASN A 149 4.24 -22.84 -0.24
N TRP A 150 5.01 -21.98 -0.95
CA TRP A 150 4.59 -20.67 -1.41
C TRP A 150 4.46 -20.55 -2.93
N LYS A 151 4.84 -21.61 -3.66
CA LYS A 151 4.89 -21.62 -5.13
C LYS A 151 3.54 -21.27 -5.78
N HIS A 152 2.44 -21.59 -5.13
CA HIS A 152 1.09 -21.27 -5.62
C HIS A 152 0.81 -19.76 -5.74
N LEU A 153 1.57 -18.91 -5.01
CA LEU A 153 1.48 -17.45 -5.12
C LEU A 153 2.42 -16.86 -6.17
N GLN A 154 3.32 -17.65 -6.76
CA GLN A 154 4.39 -17.15 -7.64
C GLN A 154 3.86 -16.31 -8.81
N ALA A 155 2.92 -16.86 -9.59
CA ALA A 155 2.39 -16.20 -10.79
C ALA A 155 1.68 -14.89 -10.43
N TRP A 156 0.81 -14.94 -9.43
CA TRP A 156 0.08 -13.76 -8.96
C TRP A 156 1.03 -12.66 -8.43
N THR A 157 2.06 -13.05 -7.66
CA THR A 157 3.05 -12.09 -7.13
C THR A 157 3.82 -11.40 -8.23
N LEU A 158 4.21 -12.13 -9.29
CA LEU A 158 4.85 -11.55 -10.47
C LEU A 158 3.91 -10.58 -11.20
N THR A 159 2.67 -10.99 -11.43
CA THR A 159 1.64 -10.16 -12.08
C THR A 159 1.40 -8.88 -11.29
N ALA A 160 1.21 -8.96 -9.98
CA ALA A 160 1.04 -7.80 -9.11
C ALA A 160 2.26 -6.86 -9.18
N GLY A 161 3.48 -7.41 -9.17
CA GLY A 161 4.71 -6.64 -9.31
C GLY A 161 4.79 -5.90 -10.64
N ILE A 162 4.41 -6.55 -11.76
CA ILE A 162 4.40 -5.91 -13.08
C ILE A 162 3.33 -4.81 -13.15
N ILE A 163 2.10 -5.09 -12.71
CA ILE A 163 0.99 -4.11 -12.73
C ILE A 163 1.37 -2.88 -11.91
N THR A 164 1.87 -3.07 -10.68
CA THR A 164 2.26 -1.95 -9.81
C THR A 164 3.44 -1.19 -10.38
N THR A 165 4.42 -1.84 -11.03
CA THR A 165 5.54 -1.16 -11.70
C THR A 165 5.05 -0.24 -12.81
N VAL A 166 4.21 -0.75 -13.70
CA VAL A 166 3.63 0.05 -14.81
C VAL A 166 2.84 1.22 -14.25
N ALA A 167 2.00 0.98 -13.24
CA ALA A 167 1.20 2.03 -12.62
C ALA A 167 2.06 3.10 -11.92
N VAL A 168 3.17 2.72 -11.26
CA VAL A 168 4.11 3.67 -10.65
C VAL A 168 4.82 4.51 -11.70
N VAL A 169 5.23 3.93 -12.83
CA VAL A 169 5.82 4.69 -13.95
C VAL A 169 4.82 5.71 -14.50
N LEU A 170 3.56 5.31 -14.71
CA LEU A 170 2.50 6.21 -15.16
C LEU A 170 2.22 7.31 -14.12
N LEU A 171 2.16 6.97 -12.82
CA LEU A 171 1.97 7.93 -11.75
C LEU A 171 3.13 8.95 -11.70
N SER A 172 4.36 8.47 -11.83
CA SER A 172 5.54 9.35 -11.87
C SER A 172 5.53 10.29 -13.08
N ALA A 173 5.06 9.81 -14.23
CA ALA A 173 4.92 10.64 -15.42
C ALA A 173 3.81 11.68 -15.26
N SER A 174 2.67 11.33 -14.63
CA SER A 174 1.54 12.24 -14.42
C SER A 174 1.84 13.32 -13.39
N THR A 175 2.65 13.03 -12.36
CA THR A 175 2.96 13.96 -11.26
C THR A 175 4.17 14.85 -11.53
N LYS A 176 5.10 14.44 -12.39
CA LYS A 176 6.29 15.26 -12.73
C LYS A 176 5.93 16.62 -13.33
N GLN A 177 4.77 16.74 -13.94
CA GLN A 177 4.29 17.98 -14.58
C GLN A 177 3.17 18.66 -13.76
N ALA A 178 3.15 18.45 -12.45
CA ALA A 178 2.13 19.01 -11.55
C ALA A 178 1.98 20.55 -11.63
N ILE A 179 2.93 21.26 -12.24
CA ILE A 179 2.88 22.71 -12.46
C ILE A 179 2.08 23.07 -13.72
N GLN A 180 1.91 22.14 -14.67
CA GLN A 180 1.06 22.33 -15.86
C GLN A 180 0.22 21.07 -16.10
N PRO A 181 -1.11 21.20 -16.32
CA PRO A 181 -1.96 20.08 -16.67
C PRO A 181 -1.38 19.33 -17.88
N ASN A 182 -1.17 18.03 -17.76
CA ASN A 182 -0.75 17.17 -18.86
C ASN A 182 -1.87 16.19 -19.23
N ALA A 183 -1.69 15.42 -20.32
CA ALA A 183 -2.68 14.46 -20.80
C ALA A 183 -3.09 13.41 -19.76
N PHE A 184 -2.26 13.17 -18.72
CA PHE A 184 -2.52 12.20 -17.65
C PHE A 184 -3.19 12.83 -16.41
N SER A 185 -3.15 14.17 -16.25
CA SER A 185 -3.71 14.84 -15.07
C SER A 185 -5.17 14.49 -14.78
N PRO A 186 -6.07 14.34 -15.79
CA PRO A 186 -7.44 13.89 -15.55
C PRO A 186 -7.57 12.47 -14.98
N TRP A 187 -6.48 11.68 -15.00
CA TRP A 187 -6.47 10.28 -14.59
C TRP A 187 -5.61 10.01 -13.34
N ASN A 188 -5.11 11.05 -12.70
CA ASN A 188 -4.21 10.93 -11.55
C ASN A 188 -4.79 10.04 -10.43
N GLY A 189 -6.06 10.23 -10.11
CA GLY A 189 -6.73 9.43 -9.10
C GLY A 189 -6.87 7.96 -9.50
N LEU A 190 -7.21 7.68 -10.76
CA LEU A 190 -7.27 6.32 -11.28
C LEU A 190 -5.89 5.65 -11.30
N ILE A 191 -4.86 6.36 -11.79
CA ILE A 191 -3.49 5.82 -11.87
C ILE A 191 -2.97 5.48 -10.45
N GLN A 192 -3.24 6.34 -9.46
CA GLN A 192 -2.88 6.04 -8.07
C GLN A 192 -3.58 4.77 -7.57
N ARG A 193 -4.87 4.59 -7.89
CA ARG A 193 -5.63 3.37 -7.54
C ARG A 193 -5.07 2.13 -8.22
N MET A 194 -4.56 2.25 -9.45
CA MET A 194 -3.89 1.15 -10.16
C MET A 194 -2.58 0.72 -9.49
N VAL A 195 -1.95 1.58 -8.67
CA VAL A 195 -0.83 1.16 -7.81
C VAL A 195 -1.36 0.49 -6.55
N ILE A 196 -2.23 1.17 -5.81
CA ILE A 196 -2.64 0.79 -4.45
C ILE A 196 -3.52 -0.46 -4.43
N VAL A 197 -4.53 -0.55 -5.29
CA VAL A 197 -5.51 -1.65 -5.22
C VAL A 197 -4.88 -2.99 -5.57
N PRO A 198 -4.18 -3.17 -6.71
CA PRO A 198 -3.52 -4.44 -7.01
C PRO A 198 -2.48 -4.85 -5.96
N TYR A 199 -1.75 -3.87 -5.40
CA TYR A 199 -0.81 -4.14 -4.33
C TYR A 199 -1.50 -4.64 -3.07
N LEU A 200 -2.57 -3.98 -2.61
CA LEU A 200 -3.31 -4.41 -1.43
C LEU A 200 -4.06 -5.74 -1.64
N VAL A 201 -4.52 -6.03 -2.85
CA VAL A 201 -5.06 -7.36 -3.20
C VAL A 201 -3.96 -8.41 -3.12
N TRP A 202 -2.72 -8.11 -3.54
CA TRP A 202 -1.60 -9.02 -3.36
C TRP A 202 -1.28 -9.23 -1.87
N ILE A 203 -1.25 -8.18 -1.04
CA ILE A 203 -1.09 -8.29 0.42
C ILE A 203 -2.21 -9.15 1.03
N PHE A 204 -3.46 -8.94 0.62
CA PHE A 204 -4.59 -9.73 1.09
C PHE A 204 -4.41 -11.23 0.80
N THR A 205 -4.05 -11.58 -0.44
CA THR A 205 -3.85 -12.98 -0.84
C THR A 205 -2.64 -13.61 -0.16
N PHE A 206 -1.57 -12.85 0.01
CA PHE A 206 -0.40 -13.30 0.78
C PHE A 206 -0.74 -13.52 2.25
N ALA A 207 -1.47 -12.60 2.88
CA ALA A 207 -1.93 -12.70 4.25
C ALA A 207 -2.90 -13.89 4.46
N PHE A 208 -3.78 -14.14 3.49
CA PHE A 208 -4.66 -15.30 3.48
C PHE A 208 -3.87 -16.62 3.46
N ALA A 209 -2.86 -16.72 2.59
CA ALA A 209 -2.00 -17.87 2.53
C ALA A 209 -1.17 -18.07 3.83
N LEU A 210 -0.66 -16.96 4.41
CA LEU A 210 0.06 -16.99 5.68
C LEU A 210 -0.81 -17.50 6.82
N ARG A 211 -2.07 -17.06 6.90
CA ARG A 211 -3.03 -17.50 7.91
C ARG A 211 -3.35 -18.99 7.80
N ASN A 212 -3.50 -19.50 6.58
CA ASN A 212 -3.96 -20.86 6.30
C ASN A 212 -2.80 -21.87 6.19
N LYS A 213 -1.56 -21.42 6.37
CA LYS A 213 -0.41 -22.33 6.36
C LYS A 213 -0.58 -23.39 7.46
N LYS A 214 -0.67 -24.65 7.05
CA LYS A 214 -0.63 -25.78 8.00
C LYS A 214 0.78 -25.84 8.58
N SER A 215 0.85 -25.88 9.90
CA SER A 215 2.09 -26.08 10.68
C SER A 215 2.65 -27.47 10.44
#